data_93c7dc0d87e9632ca24404625e26b1f9
#
_entry.id   93c7dc0d87e9632ca24404625e26b1f9
#
_cell.length_a   1.000
_cell.length_b   1.000
_cell.length_c   1.000
_cell.angle_alpha   90.00
_cell.angle_beta   90.00
_cell.angle_gamma   90.00
#
_symmetry.space_group_name_H-M   'P 1'
#
loop_
_entity.id
_entity.type
_entity.pdbx_description
1 polymer ?
#
loop_
_entity_poly.entity_id
_entity_poly.type
_entity_poly.pdbx_seq_one_letter_code
_entity_poly.pdbx_strand_id
1 'polypeptide(L)'
;MSSVLVLNGPNLGRLGSREPEVYGSATYSDLVALVTATSSELGLTAEVRQTDSESELIGWLHEAVDTGSSVVLNPAAFTHYSYALRDAAALVTKSGQKLIEVHISNPHSREEFRHNSVISGVATGVIAGFGVGSYVLALKALR
;
A
#
# COMPACT_ATOMS: atom_id res chain seq x y z
N MET A 1 -7.88 18.82 -6.08
CA MET A 1 -7.31 17.52 -6.46
C MET A 1 -7.51 16.54 -5.33
N SER A 2 -7.77 15.30 -5.68
CA SER A 2 -7.95 14.24 -4.68
C SER A 2 -6.61 13.88 -4.06
N SER A 3 -6.56 13.81 -2.74
CA SER A 3 -5.35 13.43 -2.03
C SER A 3 -5.30 11.92 -1.78
N VAL A 4 -4.12 11.36 -1.90
CA VAL A 4 -3.85 9.93 -1.74
C VAL A 4 -2.64 9.76 -0.83
N LEU A 5 -2.78 8.95 0.20
CA LEU A 5 -1.63 8.50 0.98
C LEU A 5 -1.20 7.13 0.44
N VAL A 6 0.05 7.03 0.01
CA VAL A 6 0.63 5.77 -0.45
C VAL A 6 1.53 5.27 0.67
N LEU A 7 1.05 4.28 1.41
CA LEU A 7 1.63 3.84 2.67
C LEU A 7 2.28 2.48 2.53
N ASN A 8 3.51 2.38 3.00
CA ASN A 8 4.34 1.19 2.86
C ASN A 8 4.82 0.71 4.22
N GLY A 9 4.62 -0.56 4.48
CA GLY A 9 4.94 -1.21 5.74
C GLY A 9 6.38 -1.69 5.84
N PRO A 10 6.64 -2.64 6.77
CA PRO A 10 7.99 -3.00 7.18
C PRO A 10 8.84 -3.53 6.04
N ASN A 11 10.10 -3.14 6.07
CA ASN A 11 11.17 -3.56 5.18
C ASN A 11 11.09 -2.99 3.75
N LEU A 12 10.04 -2.26 3.40
CA LEU A 12 9.93 -1.69 2.05
C LEU A 12 10.93 -0.56 1.81
N GLY A 13 11.47 0.04 2.86
CA GLY A 13 12.57 0.98 2.73
C GLY A 13 13.87 0.36 2.22
N ARG A 14 13.98 -0.98 2.29
CA ARG A 14 15.12 -1.74 1.76
C ARG A 14 14.88 -2.29 0.36
N LEU A 15 13.84 -1.83 -0.30
CA LEU A 15 13.50 -2.28 -1.65
C LEU A 15 14.70 -2.06 -2.59
N GLY A 16 14.95 -3.05 -3.46
CA GLY A 16 16.09 -3.01 -4.38
C GLY A 16 17.32 -3.77 -3.87
N SER A 17 17.49 -3.88 -2.55
CA SER A 17 18.58 -4.64 -1.94
C SER A 17 18.11 -5.94 -1.28
N ARG A 18 16.79 -6.09 -1.10
CA ARG A 18 16.19 -7.25 -0.43
C ARG A 18 15.52 -8.16 -1.46
N GLU A 19 16.00 -9.40 -1.54
CA GLU A 19 15.41 -10.44 -2.39
C GLU A 19 14.99 -9.94 -3.79
N PRO A 20 15.94 -9.47 -4.63
CA PRO A 20 15.59 -8.94 -5.96
C PRO A 20 14.80 -9.92 -6.82
N GLU A 21 14.97 -11.21 -6.64
CA GLU A 21 14.24 -12.25 -7.36
C GLU A 21 12.76 -12.28 -7.02
N VAL A 22 12.38 -11.70 -5.88
CA VAL A 22 10.97 -11.62 -5.44
C VAL A 22 10.39 -10.24 -5.72
N TYR A 23 11.14 -9.18 -5.38
CA TYR A 23 10.64 -7.80 -5.39
C TYR A 23 11.15 -6.98 -6.57
N GLY A 24 12.05 -7.53 -7.39
CA GLY A 24 12.68 -6.81 -8.49
C GLY A 24 13.82 -5.93 -8.01
N SER A 25 14.43 -5.20 -8.95
CA SER A 25 15.60 -4.36 -8.71
C SER A 25 15.27 -2.90 -8.43
N ALA A 26 14.01 -2.49 -8.57
CA ALA A 26 13.60 -1.11 -8.28
C ALA A 26 13.84 -0.78 -6.81
N THR A 27 14.35 0.42 -6.55
CA THR A 27 14.57 0.90 -5.18
C THR A 27 13.33 1.59 -4.65
N TYR A 28 13.32 1.87 -3.35
CA TYR A 28 12.24 2.67 -2.76
C TYR A 28 12.19 4.07 -3.40
N SER A 29 13.36 4.66 -3.68
CA SER A 29 13.43 5.95 -4.38
C SER A 29 12.81 5.90 -5.77
N ASP A 30 13.04 4.79 -6.50
CA ASP A 30 12.41 4.57 -7.80
C ASP A 30 10.89 4.49 -7.67
N LEU A 31 10.41 3.81 -6.63
CA LEU A 31 8.98 3.70 -6.36
C LEU A 31 8.36 5.08 -6.09
N VAL A 32 9.01 5.89 -5.27
CA VAL A 32 8.53 7.25 -4.95
C VAL A 32 8.43 8.07 -6.23
N ALA A 33 9.45 8.02 -7.09
CA ALA A 33 9.47 8.77 -8.35
C ALA A 33 8.33 8.30 -9.28
N LEU A 34 8.12 7.00 -9.39
CA LEU A 34 7.08 6.44 -10.24
C LEU A 34 5.68 6.86 -9.75
N VAL A 35 5.43 6.75 -8.46
CA VAL A 35 4.14 7.13 -7.87
C VAL A 35 3.88 8.62 -8.07
N THR A 36 4.89 9.46 -7.85
CA THR A 36 4.78 10.90 -7.99
C THR A 36 4.43 11.28 -9.43
N ALA A 37 5.15 10.71 -10.40
CA ALA A 37 4.91 10.99 -11.82
C ALA A 37 3.52 10.52 -12.26
N THR A 38 3.14 9.30 -11.86
CA THR A 38 1.85 8.72 -12.22
C THR A 38 0.70 9.54 -11.62
N SER A 39 0.82 9.94 -10.37
CA SER A 39 -0.20 10.73 -9.70
C SER A 39 -0.41 12.05 -10.39
N SER A 40 0.68 12.72 -10.77
CA SER A 40 0.61 13.99 -11.50
C SER A 40 -0.16 13.83 -12.82
N GLU A 41 0.13 12.77 -13.57
CA GLU A 41 -0.56 12.48 -14.83
C GLU A 41 -2.06 12.25 -14.64
N LEU A 42 -2.43 11.66 -13.50
CA LEU A 42 -3.82 11.32 -13.19
C LEU A 42 -4.59 12.45 -12.49
N GLY A 43 -3.93 13.57 -12.21
CA GLY A 43 -4.56 14.67 -11.49
C GLY A 43 -4.76 14.39 -10.00
N LEU A 44 -3.95 13.50 -9.44
CA LEU A 44 -3.97 13.17 -8.02
C LEU A 44 -2.80 13.83 -7.30
N THR A 45 -2.96 14.11 -6.01
CA THR A 45 -1.87 14.55 -5.16
C THR A 45 -1.54 13.40 -4.22
N ALA A 46 -0.39 12.77 -4.41
CA ALA A 46 0.03 11.61 -3.62
C ALA A 46 1.21 11.95 -2.73
N GLU A 47 1.17 11.42 -1.52
CA GLU A 47 2.31 11.45 -0.61
C GLU A 47 2.70 10.01 -0.29
N VAL A 48 3.98 9.67 -0.51
CA VAL A 48 4.50 8.31 -0.29
C VAL A 48 5.23 8.30 1.05
N ARG A 49 4.87 7.34 1.90
CA ARG A 49 5.48 7.15 3.23
C ARG A 49 5.82 5.69 3.44
N GLN A 50 6.80 5.44 4.29
CA GLN A 50 7.21 4.09 4.67
C GLN A 50 7.54 4.06 6.15
N THR A 51 7.16 2.98 6.82
CA THR A 51 7.52 2.77 8.23
C THR A 51 7.61 1.28 8.53
N ASP A 52 8.45 0.94 9.49
CA ASP A 52 8.52 -0.41 10.06
C ASP A 52 7.64 -0.53 11.31
N SER A 53 7.04 0.58 11.77
CA SER A 53 6.23 0.63 12.98
C SER A 53 4.76 0.42 12.68
N GLU A 54 4.17 -0.62 13.26
CA GLU A 54 2.73 -0.87 13.14
C GLU A 54 1.92 0.29 13.70
N SER A 55 2.31 0.82 14.84
CA SER A 55 1.63 1.94 15.47
C SER A 55 1.64 3.19 14.60
N GLU A 56 2.78 3.50 13.97
CA GLU A 56 2.88 4.65 13.08
C GLU A 56 2.00 4.46 11.85
N LEU A 57 1.97 3.27 11.29
CA LEU A 57 1.14 2.98 10.11
C LEU A 57 -0.35 3.13 10.43
N ILE A 58 -0.76 2.67 11.59
CA ILE A 58 -2.13 2.85 12.08
C ILE A 58 -2.47 4.34 12.20
N GLY A 59 -1.55 5.13 12.76
CA GLY A 59 -1.73 6.58 12.89
C GLY A 59 -1.94 7.27 11.53
N TRP A 60 -1.22 6.82 10.51
CA TRP A 60 -1.39 7.35 9.16
C TRP A 60 -2.74 7.00 8.54
N LEU A 61 -3.28 5.82 8.86
CA LEU A 61 -4.64 5.47 8.43
C LEU A 61 -5.68 6.35 9.12
N HIS A 62 -5.48 6.67 10.40
CA HIS A 62 -6.33 7.63 11.11
C HIS A 62 -6.26 9.01 10.44
N GLU A 63 -5.06 9.43 10.05
CA GLU A 63 -4.88 10.69 9.32
C GLU A 63 -5.67 10.68 8.01
N ALA A 64 -5.66 9.57 7.27
CA ALA A 64 -6.42 9.46 6.03
C ALA A 64 -7.92 9.65 6.27
N VAL A 65 -8.44 9.09 7.35
CA VAL A 65 -9.84 9.30 7.73
C VAL A 65 -10.11 10.78 7.99
N ASP A 66 -9.25 11.41 8.79
CA ASP A 66 -9.44 12.81 9.20
C ASP A 66 -9.33 13.79 8.04
N THR A 67 -8.46 13.51 7.07
CA THR A 67 -8.25 14.39 5.92
C THR A 67 -9.11 14.03 4.70
N GLY A 68 -9.84 12.93 4.76
CA GLY A 68 -10.64 12.47 3.63
C GLY A 68 -9.80 11.97 2.47
N SER A 69 -8.60 11.44 2.75
CA SER A 69 -7.70 10.93 1.72
C SER A 69 -7.99 9.48 1.37
N SER A 70 -7.85 9.13 0.10
CA SER A 70 -7.79 7.72 -0.31
C SER A 70 -6.43 7.14 0.05
N VAL A 71 -6.34 5.82 0.10
CA VAL A 71 -5.12 5.12 0.52
C VAL A 71 -4.74 4.04 -0.48
N VAL A 72 -3.46 3.98 -0.81
CA VAL A 72 -2.83 2.82 -1.42
C VAL A 72 -1.94 2.23 -0.33
N LEU A 73 -2.25 1.03 0.12
CA LEU A 73 -1.58 0.41 1.27
C LEU A 73 -0.86 -0.86 0.87
N ASN A 74 0.46 -0.87 1.04
CA ASN A 74 1.24 -2.10 1.00
C ASN A 74 1.62 -2.44 2.44
N PRO A 75 0.87 -3.31 3.12
CA PRO A 75 1.12 -3.58 4.54
C PRO A 75 2.30 -4.52 4.78
N ALA A 76 2.91 -5.05 3.71
CA ALA A 76 4.01 -6.00 3.79
C ALA A 76 3.65 -7.16 4.71
N ALA A 77 4.52 -7.57 5.63
CA ALA A 77 4.23 -8.73 6.49
C ALA A 77 3.03 -8.50 7.43
N PHE A 78 2.69 -7.26 7.76
CA PHE A 78 1.51 -6.98 8.58
C PHE A 78 0.21 -7.50 7.95
N THR A 79 0.19 -7.66 6.64
CA THR A 79 -0.95 -8.20 5.87
C THR A 79 -1.51 -9.48 6.48
N HIS A 80 -0.61 -10.31 7.03
CA HIS A 80 -0.95 -11.70 7.34
C HIS A 80 -1.38 -11.90 8.80
N TYR A 81 -1.24 -10.88 9.67
CA TYR A 81 -1.51 -11.07 11.09
C TYR A 81 -1.94 -9.82 11.86
N SER A 82 -1.81 -8.62 11.30
CA SER A 82 -2.12 -7.42 12.08
C SER A 82 -3.61 -7.11 12.08
N TYR A 83 -4.30 -7.59 13.08
CA TYR A 83 -5.71 -7.26 13.26
C TYR A 83 -5.90 -5.79 13.62
N ALA A 84 -4.94 -5.20 14.35
CA ALA A 84 -5.00 -3.77 14.68
C ALA A 84 -4.94 -2.91 13.41
N LEU A 85 -4.08 -3.27 12.46
CA LEU A 85 -3.99 -2.56 11.18
C LEU A 85 -5.26 -2.78 10.36
N ARG A 86 -5.80 -3.99 10.37
CA ARG A 86 -7.08 -4.30 9.71
C ARG A 86 -8.19 -3.39 10.20
N ASP A 87 -8.30 -3.22 11.51
CA ASP A 87 -9.34 -2.37 12.08
C ASP A 87 -9.17 -0.91 11.67
N ALA A 88 -7.95 -0.41 11.60
CA ALA A 88 -7.67 0.94 11.14
C ALA A 88 -8.00 1.10 9.64
N ALA A 89 -7.67 0.10 8.82
CA ALA A 89 -8.01 0.10 7.40
C ALA A 89 -9.54 0.13 7.21
N ALA A 90 -10.27 -0.61 8.03
CA ALA A 90 -11.73 -0.61 7.99
C ALA A 90 -12.33 0.77 8.26
N LEU A 91 -11.68 1.57 9.12
CA LEU A 91 -12.14 2.95 9.38
C LEU A 91 -12.07 3.80 8.12
N VAL A 92 -11.05 3.61 7.30
CA VAL A 92 -10.89 4.35 6.04
C VAL A 92 -12.05 4.04 5.09
N THR A 93 -12.30 2.77 4.84
CA THR A 93 -13.36 2.38 3.89
C THR A 93 -14.76 2.67 4.42
N LYS A 94 -14.98 2.54 5.72
CA LYS A 94 -16.27 2.90 6.34
C LYS A 94 -16.54 4.38 6.29
N SER A 95 -15.50 5.22 6.18
CA SER A 95 -15.64 6.67 6.06
C SER A 95 -15.96 7.10 4.63
N GLY A 96 -16.04 6.17 3.69
CA GLY A 96 -16.35 6.45 2.30
C GLY A 96 -15.14 6.65 1.40
N GLN A 97 -13.93 6.65 1.94
CA GLN A 97 -12.71 6.72 1.13
C GLN A 97 -12.37 5.33 0.60
N LYS A 98 -11.61 5.29 -0.50
CA LYS A 98 -11.12 4.05 -1.07
C LYS A 98 -9.78 3.68 -0.46
N LEU A 99 -9.59 2.40 -0.24
CA LEU A 99 -8.31 1.84 0.18
C LEU A 99 -8.01 0.64 -0.71
N ILE A 100 -6.90 0.71 -1.45
CA ILE A 100 -6.45 -0.37 -2.31
C ILE A 100 -5.24 -1.03 -1.65
N GLU A 101 -5.37 -2.32 -1.36
CA GLU A 101 -4.24 -3.12 -0.87
C GLU A 101 -3.36 -3.49 -2.06
N VAL A 102 -2.06 -3.24 -1.96
CA VAL A 102 -1.12 -3.60 -3.02
C VAL A 102 0.02 -4.46 -2.49
N HIS A 103 0.52 -5.34 -3.36
CA HIS A 103 1.71 -6.14 -3.12
C HIS A 103 2.55 -6.15 -4.38
N ILE A 104 3.87 -6.05 -4.22
CA ILE A 104 4.82 -6.10 -5.33
C ILE A 104 4.90 -7.53 -5.87
N SER A 105 5.04 -8.50 -4.96
CA SER A 105 5.08 -9.92 -5.32
C SER A 105 3.67 -10.48 -5.45
N ASN A 106 3.58 -11.71 -5.96
CA ASN A 106 2.35 -12.50 -5.86
C ASN A 106 2.43 -13.32 -4.57
N PRO A 107 1.67 -12.97 -3.52
CA PRO A 107 1.77 -13.68 -2.24
C PRO A 107 1.41 -15.16 -2.35
N HIS A 108 0.61 -15.53 -3.34
CA HIS A 108 0.14 -16.92 -3.52
C HIS A 108 1.23 -17.85 -4.05
N SER A 109 2.31 -17.29 -4.58
CA SER A 109 3.46 -18.08 -5.06
C SER A 109 4.60 -18.15 -4.04
N ARG A 110 4.35 -17.70 -2.81
CA ARG A 110 5.35 -17.62 -1.75
C ARG A 110 4.98 -18.54 -0.58
N GLU A 111 5.55 -18.29 0.61
CA GLU A 111 5.29 -19.13 1.79
C GLU A 111 3.78 -19.18 2.11
N GLU A 112 3.33 -20.30 2.63
CA GLU A 112 1.92 -20.53 2.90
C GLU A 112 1.28 -19.46 3.78
N PHE A 113 2.02 -18.92 4.78
CA PHE A 113 1.46 -17.89 5.67
C PHE A 113 1.11 -16.59 4.91
N ARG A 114 1.65 -16.39 3.69
CA ARG A 114 1.36 -15.21 2.89
C ARG A 114 0.11 -15.36 2.03
N HIS A 115 -0.51 -16.53 2.03
CA HIS A 115 -1.71 -16.77 1.23
C HIS A 115 -2.96 -16.11 1.82
N ASN A 116 -2.94 -15.77 3.09
CA ASN A 116 -4.07 -15.12 3.75
C ASN A 116 -3.75 -13.67 4.08
N SER A 117 -4.70 -12.79 3.76
CA SER A 117 -4.63 -11.38 4.13
C SER A 117 -5.77 -11.07 5.10
N VAL A 118 -5.43 -10.48 6.25
CA VAL A 118 -6.45 -9.98 7.18
C VAL A 118 -6.94 -8.59 6.73
N ILE A 119 -6.26 -7.99 5.76
CA ILE A 119 -6.57 -6.65 5.26
C ILE A 119 -7.57 -6.70 4.09
N SER A 120 -7.44 -7.69 3.21
CA SER A 120 -8.19 -7.74 1.94
C SER A 120 -9.70 -7.63 2.14
N GLY A 121 -10.24 -8.22 3.19
CA GLY A 121 -11.67 -8.21 3.45
C GLY A 121 -12.25 -6.84 3.80
N VAL A 122 -11.40 -5.88 4.21
CA VAL A 122 -11.84 -4.53 4.54
C VAL A 122 -11.35 -3.49 3.52
N ALA A 123 -10.54 -3.91 2.55
CA ALA A 123 -10.07 -3.03 1.47
C ALA A 123 -11.16 -2.85 0.41
N THR A 124 -11.07 -1.77 -0.36
CA THR A 124 -11.93 -1.57 -1.52
C THR A 124 -11.58 -2.57 -2.62
N GLY A 125 -10.30 -2.84 -2.80
CA GLY A 125 -9.80 -3.80 -3.78
C GLY A 125 -8.36 -4.18 -3.49
N VAL A 126 -7.86 -5.18 -4.24
CA VAL A 126 -6.53 -5.74 -4.05
C VAL A 126 -5.83 -5.86 -5.39
N ILE A 127 -4.58 -5.43 -5.47
CA ILE A 127 -3.73 -5.58 -6.66
C ILE A 127 -2.39 -6.14 -6.21
N ALA A 128 -1.98 -7.25 -6.81
CA ALA A 128 -0.76 -7.94 -6.40
C ALA A 128 -0.05 -8.58 -7.58
N GLY A 129 1.28 -8.67 -7.51
CA GLY A 129 2.04 -9.50 -8.43
C GLY A 129 2.63 -8.80 -9.65
N PHE A 130 2.47 -7.49 -9.77
CA PHE A 130 2.93 -6.74 -10.95
C PHE A 130 4.13 -5.83 -10.66
N GLY A 131 4.91 -6.17 -9.64
CA GLY A 131 6.05 -5.35 -9.24
C GLY A 131 5.58 -3.98 -8.76
N VAL A 132 6.40 -2.95 -9.02
CA VAL A 132 6.01 -1.58 -8.69
C VAL A 132 4.86 -1.08 -9.56
N GLY A 133 4.59 -1.75 -10.68
CA GLY A 133 3.41 -1.49 -11.51
C GLY A 133 2.10 -1.68 -10.77
N SER A 134 2.08 -2.48 -9.69
CA SER A 134 0.90 -2.64 -8.85
C SER A 134 0.42 -1.29 -8.29
N TYR A 135 1.36 -0.41 -7.93
CA TYR A 135 1.03 0.93 -7.43
C TYR A 135 0.41 1.80 -8.53
N VAL A 136 0.93 1.69 -9.75
CA VAL A 136 0.39 2.43 -10.90
C VAL A 136 -1.07 2.03 -11.15
N LEU A 137 -1.35 0.73 -11.12
CA LEU A 137 -2.71 0.21 -11.29
C LEU A 137 -3.63 0.69 -10.17
N ALA A 138 -3.13 0.72 -8.93
CA ALA A 138 -3.92 1.19 -7.79
C ALA A 138 -4.28 2.67 -7.94
N LEU A 139 -3.33 3.51 -8.35
CA LEU A 139 -3.59 4.93 -8.58
C LEU A 139 -4.63 5.13 -9.67
N LYS A 140 -4.56 4.35 -10.73
CA LYS A 140 -5.57 4.40 -11.82
C LYS A 140 -6.94 4.00 -11.30
N ALA A 141 -7.02 3.05 -10.37
CA ALA A 141 -8.28 2.62 -9.79
C ALA A 141 -8.90 3.69 -8.89
N LEU A 142 -8.11 4.61 -8.37
CA LEU A 142 -8.59 5.71 -7.51
C LEU A 142 -9.06 6.93 -8.29
N ARG A 143 -8.77 6.98 -9.55
CA ARG A 143 -9.10 8.11 -10.41
C ARG A 143 -10.56 8.18 -10.78
#